data_acbcf6fdef88a5712993a513065f2b7f
#
_entry.id   acbcf6fdef88a5712993a513065f2b7f
#
_cell.length_a   1.000
_cell.length_b   1.000
_cell.length_c   1.000
_cell.angle_alpha   90.00
_cell.angle_beta   90.00
_cell.angle_gamma   90.00
#
_symmetry.space_group_name_H-M   'P 1'
#
loop_
_entity.id
_entity.type
_entity.pdbx_description
1 polymer ?
#
loop_
_entity_poly.entity_id
_entity_poly.type
_entity_poly.pdbx_seq_one_letter_code
_entity_poly.pdbx_strand_id
1 'polypeptide(L)'
;MDGFSPEKLFLLFLAWTNEDTLRSCQNPADKLFYFSEAAICRTLDCYFKDYRFDITRCESYDAQSGMVVLPTVSVDDGALDMCFYGKKQNGDMVTYAVDFYTAEGNGASERLSHRKEYTLQCYDGGFYLLSANGVNTPDRIGEIGGICLWDAWDMLPKTLTEGFTDLGVVGVSRENYDVVMYGRDGLYVHVPRLQEGKEDTERGLGNRVCGIYTTSPDYPTQRGLRVGDPESRAIELYGEDRLWDTFGYEQQDGVITRIGFFTYYDAWGTDAVIAPPPVDYLPEN
;
A
#
# COMPACT_ATOMS: atom_id res chain seq x y z
N MET A 1 -21.24 6.43 17.27
CA MET A 1 -20.13 6.55 16.31
C MET A 1 -19.62 7.99 16.29
N ASP A 2 -18.62 8.30 17.09
CA ASP A 2 -18.12 9.69 17.23
C ASP A 2 -16.89 9.96 16.34
N GLY A 3 -16.78 9.32 15.17
CA GLY A 3 -15.54 9.37 14.39
C GLY A 3 -15.63 9.90 12.95
N PHE A 4 -16.81 9.96 12.35
CA PHE A 4 -16.94 10.44 10.98
C PHE A 4 -17.54 11.85 10.95
N SER A 5 -16.78 12.82 10.43
CA SER A 5 -17.35 14.13 10.13
C SER A 5 -18.35 14.01 8.96
N PRO A 6 -19.34 14.91 8.84
CA PRO A 6 -20.25 14.92 7.70
C PRO A 6 -19.54 14.94 6.36
N GLU A 7 -18.43 15.66 6.23
CA GLU A 7 -17.60 15.67 5.03
C GLU A 7 -17.05 14.29 4.70
N LYS A 8 -16.52 13.55 5.68
CA LYS A 8 -16.04 12.18 5.46
C LYS A 8 -17.14 11.22 5.06
N LEU A 9 -18.33 11.35 5.66
CA LEU A 9 -19.49 10.54 5.26
C LEU A 9 -19.92 10.86 3.83
N PHE A 10 -19.88 12.12 3.43
CA PHE A 10 -20.18 12.52 2.06
C PHE A 10 -19.15 11.95 1.05
N LEU A 11 -17.85 11.99 1.38
CA LEU A 11 -16.83 11.37 0.54
C LEU A 11 -17.01 9.85 0.42
N LEU A 12 -17.40 9.17 1.49
CA LEU A 12 -17.73 7.73 1.43
C LEU A 12 -18.98 7.47 0.58
N PHE A 13 -20.00 8.33 0.67
CA PHE A 13 -21.14 8.27 -0.23
C PHE A 13 -20.70 8.33 -1.69
N LEU A 14 -19.85 9.30 -2.07
CA LEU A 14 -19.35 9.44 -3.43
C LEU A 14 -18.57 8.19 -3.88
N ALA A 15 -17.69 7.67 -3.02
CA ALA A 15 -16.87 6.50 -3.33
C ALA A 15 -17.68 5.19 -3.50
N TRP A 16 -18.83 5.08 -2.82
CA TRP A 16 -19.66 3.86 -2.84
C TRP A 16 -20.90 3.97 -3.72
N THR A 17 -21.14 5.14 -4.28
CA THR A 17 -22.26 5.35 -5.21
C THR A 17 -21.83 4.96 -6.61
N ASN A 18 -22.61 4.10 -7.27
CA ASN A 18 -22.31 3.72 -8.65
C ASN A 18 -22.45 4.90 -9.62
N GLU A 19 -21.76 4.81 -10.75
CA GLU A 19 -21.68 5.86 -11.75
C GLU A 19 -23.05 6.27 -12.31
N ASP A 20 -23.97 5.33 -12.52
CA ASP A 20 -25.31 5.64 -13.03
C ASP A 20 -26.11 6.49 -12.04
N THR A 21 -26.00 6.19 -10.74
CA THR A 21 -26.63 7.01 -9.69
C THR A 21 -25.99 8.38 -9.62
N LEU A 22 -24.67 8.49 -9.70
CA LEU A 22 -23.96 9.77 -9.74
C LEU A 22 -24.40 10.59 -10.96
N ARG A 23 -24.45 9.99 -12.14
CA ARG A 23 -24.92 10.64 -13.37
C ARG A 23 -26.37 11.13 -13.26
N SER A 24 -27.23 10.40 -12.55
CA SER A 24 -28.63 10.82 -12.32
C SER A 24 -28.74 12.07 -11.43
N CYS A 25 -27.71 12.38 -10.67
CA CYS A 25 -27.64 13.59 -9.86
C CYS A 25 -27.15 14.83 -10.61
N GLN A 26 -26.72 14.68 -11.89
CA GLN A 26 -26.28 15.79 -12.72
C GLN A 26 -27.46 16.51 -13.34
N ASN A 27 -27.55 17.81 -13.11
CA ASN A 27 -28.55 18.67 -13.78
C ASN A 27 -28.12 18.94 -15.24
N PRO A 28 -28.94 18.59 -16.24
CA PRO A 28 -28.59 18.78 -17.65
C PRO A 28 -28.40 20.25 -18.06
N ALA A 29 -29.02 21.18 -17.33
CA ALA A 29 -29.04 22.60 -17.69
C ALA A 29 -27.73 23.32 -17.33
N ASP A 30 -27.19 23.07 -16.15
CA ASP A 30 -25.99 23.73 -15.65
C ASP A 30 -24.78 22.80 -15.49
N LYS A 31 -24.99 21.48 -15.70
CA LYS A 31 -23.97 20.44 -15.59
C LYS A 31 -23.42 20.23 -14.18
N LEU A 32 -24.02 20.85 -13.16
CA LEU A 32 -23.66 20.64 -11.76
C LEU A 32 -24.32 19.36 -11.23
N PHE A 33 -23.68 18.79 -10.20
CA PHE A 33 -24.22 17.65 -9.47
C PHE A 33 -24.89 18.11 -8.20
N TYR A 34 -26.11 17.64 -7.95
CA TYR A 34 -26.94 18.00 -6.81
C TYR A 34 -27.25 16.78 -5.94
N PHE A 35 -26.79 16.77 -4.73
CA PHE A 35 -26.96 15.68 -3.78
C PHE A 35 -27.84 16.11 -2.60
N SER A 36 -29.03 15.57 -2.53
CA SER A 36 -29.89 15.78 -1.37
C SER A 36 -29.45 14.92 -0.19
N GLU A 37 -29.72 15.38 1.04
CA GLU A 37 -29.47 14.61 2.26
C GLU A 37 -30.11 13.21 2.19
N ALA A 38 -31.34 13.12 1.69
CA ALA A 38 -32.04 11.85 1.55
C ALA A 38 -31.35 10.88 0.57
N ALA A 39 -30.74 11.38 -0.51
CA ALA A 39 -29.99 10.55 -1.43
C ALA A 39 -28.70 10.04 -0.78
N ILE A 40 -27.99 10.91 -0.08
CA ILE A 40 -26.77 10.57 0.64
C ILE A 40 -27.06 9.53 1.73
N CYS A 41 -28.04 9.79 2.60
CA CYS A 41 -28.40 8.89 3.68
C CYS A 41 -28.86 7.52 3.17
N ARG A 42 -29.59 7.45 2.07
CA ARG A 42 -30.02 6.16 1.49
C ARG A 42 -28.85 5.24 1.17
N THR A 43 -27.76 5.78 0.66
CA THR A 43 -26.54 5.00 0.39
C THR A 43 -25.83 4.67 1.71
N LEU A 44 -25.68 5.66 2.59
CA LEU A 44 -24.99 5.44 3.87
C LEU A 44 -25.71 4.40 4.76
N ASP A 45 -27.05 4.37 4.73
CA ASP A 45 -27.87 3.41 5.49
C ASP A 45 -27.58 1.94 5.10
N CYS A 46 -27.04 1.71 3.89
CA CYS A 46 -26.63 0.38 3.49
C CYS A 46 -25.36 -0.12 4.21
N TYR A 47 -24.54 0.80 4.71
CA TYR A 47 -23.20 0.50 5.21
C TYR A 47 -22.96 0.93 6.66
N PHE A 48 -23.76 1.87 7.18
CA PHE A 48 -23.60 2.42 8.52
C PHE A 48 -24.84 2.20 9.36
N LYS A 49 -24.60 1.88 10.62
CA LYS A 49 -25.60 1.83 11.66
C LYS A 49 -25.30 2.93 12.69
N ASP A 50 -26.34 3.64 13.13
CA ASP A 50 -26.23 4.66 14.19
C ASP A 50 -25.26 5.82 13.88
N TYR A 51 -25.17 6.23 12.62
CA TYR A 51 -24.41 7.43 12.21
C TYR A 51 -25.31 8.69 12.30
N ARG A 52 -24.67 9.85 12.33
CA ARG A 52 -25.33 11.15 12.20
C ARG A 52 -24.73 11.89 11.02
N PHE A 53 -25.57 12.23 10.08
CA PHE A 53 -25.19 13.04 8.93
C PHE A 53 -25.96 14.36 8.99
N ASP A 54 -25.27 15.47 8.83
CA ASP A 54 -25.80 16.83 8.78
C ASP A 54 -25.22 17.48 7.53
N ILE A 55 -26.03 17.53 6.47
CA ILE A 55 -25.65 18.04 5.16
C ILE A 55 -25.18 19.50 5.22
N THR A 56 -25.70 20.30 6.17
CA THR A 56 -25.35 21.72 6.30
C THR A 56 -23.91 21.96 6.71
N ARG A 57 -23.22 20.91 7.17
CA ARG A 57 -21.82 20.94 7.59
C ARG A 57 -20.86 20.46 6.50
N CYS A 58 -21.37 20.08 5.32
CA CYS A 58 -20.54 19.79 4.17
C CYS A 58 -20.01 21.09 3.54
N GLU A 59 -18.75 21.09 3.14
CA GLU A 59 -18.08 22.29 2.58
C GLU A 59 -18.79 22.84 1.34
N SER A 60 -19.32 21.96 0.50
CA SER A 60 -20.03 22.32 -0.73
C SER A 60 -21.56 22.42 -0.56
N TYR A 61 -22.04 22.60 0.70
CA TYR A 61 -23.47 22.80 0.94
C TYR A 61 -23.94 24.16 0.42
N ASP A 62 -24.97 24.14 -0.44
CA ASP A 62 -25.64 25.34 -0.93
C ASP A 62 -26.97 25.55 -0.18
N ALA A 63 -27.02 26.61 0.64
CA ALA A 63 -28.19 26.93 1.42
C ALA A 63 -29.41 27.33 0.58
N GLN A 64 -29.25 27.74 -0.67
CA GLN A 64 -30.34 28.14 -1.55
C GLN A 64 -31.08 26.90 -2.10
N SER A 65 -30.38 25.89 -2.50
CA SER A 65 -30.95 24.62 -2.97
C SER A 65 -31.22 23.62 -1.83
N GLY A 66 -30.55 23.78 -0.68
CA GLY A 66 -30.59 22.82 0.42
C GLY A 66 -29.84 21.52 0.10
N MET A 67 -28.90 21.54 -0.81
CA MET A 67 -28.16 20.38 -1.32
C MET A 67 -26.65 20.59 -1.28
N VAL A 68 -25.89 19.52 -1.34
CA VAL A 68 -24.47 19.61 -1.68
C VAL A 68 -24.35 19.73 -3.18
N VAL A 69 -23.61 20.74 -3.66
CA VAL A 69 -23.47 21.05 -5.08
C VAL A 69 -22.01 20.97 -5.50
N LEU A 70 -21.71 20.12 -6.46
CA LEU A 70 -20.35 19.95 -6.97
C LEU A 70 -20.27 20.27 -8.47
N PRO A 71 -19.22 20.98 -8.92
CA PRO A 71 -19.02 21.26 -10.35
C PRO A 71 -18.60 20.03 -11.13
N THR A 72 -17.88 19.15 -10.49
CA THR A 72 -17.43 17.86 -11.06
C THR A 72 -17.46 16.81 -9.97
N VAL A 73 -17.86 15.62 -10.33
CA VAL A 73 -17.58 14.42 -9.53
C VAL A 73 -16.59 13.64 -10.37
N SER A 74 -15.31 13.81 -10.11
CA SER A 74 -14.33 12.84 -10.55
C SER A 74 -14.41 11.71 -9.54
N VAL A 75 -14.89 10.55 -9.95
CA VAL A 75 -14.39 9.32 -9.39
C VAL A 75 -12.95 9.31 -9.87
N ASP A 76 -12.07 9.87 -9.05
CA ASP A 76 -10.65 9.84 -9.36
C ASP A 76 -10.28 8.36 -9.35
N ASP A 77 -10.06 7.81 -10.55
CA ASP A 77 -9.46 6.50 -10.74
C ASP A 77 -7.99 6.48 -10.29
N GLY A 78 -7.62 7.36 -9.41
CA GLY A 78 -6.46 7.19 -8.55
C GLY A 78 -6.73 5.94 -7.72
N ALA A 79 -6.69 4.80 -8.42
CA ALA A 79 -6.89 3.50 -7.85
C ALA A 79 -5.94 3.37 -6.68
N LEU A 80 -6.48 3.61 -5.49
CA LEU A 80 -5.83 3.20 -4.27
C LEU A 80 -5.94 1.69 -4.29
N ASP A 81 -4.88 1.00 -4.67
CA ASP A 81 -4.83 -0.42 -4.44
C ASP A 81 -4.94 -0.64 -2.93
N MET A 82 -5.81 -1.56 -2.56
CA MET A 82 -6.12 -1.87 -1.18
C MET A 82 -5.74 -3.30 -0.89
N CYS A 83 -4.96 -3.52 0.16
CA CYS A 83 -4.69 -4.84 0.66
C CYS A 83 -5.35 -5.06 2.03
N PHE A 84 -6.14 -6.11 2.10
CA PHE A 84 -6.81 -6.55 3.31
C PHE A 84 -6.02 -7.66 3.97
N TYR A 85 -5.71 -7.52 5.25
CA TYR A 85 -4.99 -8.54 6.00
C TYR A 85 -5.35 -8.50 7.49
N GLY A 86 -4.77 -9.43 8.27
CA GLY A 86 -4.93 -9.45 9.72
C GLY A 86 -6.36 -9.63 10.18
N LYS A 87 -7.16 -10.42 9.43
CA LYS A 87 -8.54 -10.72 9.79
C LYS A 87 -8.62 -11.28 11.21
N LYS A 88 -9.38 -10.60 12.07
CA LYS A 88 -9.76 -11.06 13.40
C LYS A 88 -11.28 -11.15 13.46
N GLN A 89 -11.81 -12.31 13.86
CA GLN A 89 -13.25 -12.51 13.96
C GLN A 89 -13.63 -12.88 15.39
N ASN A 90 -14.66 -12.21 15.91
CA ASN A 90 -15.25 -12.49 17.21
C ASN A 90 -16.78 -12.41 17.06
N GLY A 91 -17.43 -13.57 16.92
CA GLY A 91 -18.85 -13.66 16.61
C GLY A 91 -19.18 -13.04 15.25
N ASP A 92 -20.08 -12.07 15.25
CA ASP A 92 -20.49 -11.29 14.08
C ASP A 92 -19.56 -10.08 13.80
N MET A 93 -18.60 -9.84 14.69
CA MET A 93 -17.63 -8.76 14.54
C MET A 93 -16.40 -9.25 13.79
N VAL A 94 -16.00 -8.50 12.76
CA VAL A 94 -14.78 -8.75 11.99
C VAL A 94 -13.96 -7.48 11.93
N THR A 95 -12.68 -7.60 12.23
CA THR A 95 -11.71 -6.52 12.08
C THR A 95 -10.70 -6.88 11.01
N TYR A 96 -10.43 -5.94 10.11
CA TYR A 96 -9.39 -6.03 9.09
C TYR A 96 -8.45 -4.84 9.21
N ALA A 97 -7.17 -5.10 9.02
CA ALA A 97 -6.23 -4.04 8.64
C ALA A 97 -6.24 -3.89 7.11
N VAL A 98 -6.24 -2.66 6.65
CA VAL A 98 -6.23 -2.33 5.23
C VAL A 98 -5.14 -1.32 4.96
N ASP A 99 -4.24 -1.68 4.06
CA ASP A 99 -3.21 -0.79 3.54
C ASP A 99 -3.70 -0.16 2.24
N PHE A 100 -3.51 1.13 2.13
CA PHE A 100 -3.86 1.92 0.97
C PHE A 100 -2.59 2.38 0.26
N TYR A 101 -2.51 2.12 -1.03
CA TYR A 101 -1.38 2.45 -1.88
C TYR A 101 -1.78 3.51 -2.87
N THR A 102 -0.89 4.47 -3.12
CA THR A 102 -1.01 5.44 -4.19
C THR A 102 -0.05 5.09 -5.30
N ALA A 103 -0.54 4.97 -6.53
CA ALA A 103 0.30 5.02 -7.70
C ALA A 103 0.86 6.45 -7.85
N GLU A 104 2.15 6.64 -7.69
CA GLU A 104 2.78 7.89 -8.09
C GLU A 104 2.83 7.91 -9.63
N GLY A 105 2.21 8.89 -10.25
CA GLY A 105 1.86 8.97 -11.65
C GLY A 105 2.89 8.46 -12.66
N ASN A 106 2.41 7.95 -13.79
CA ASN A 106 3.15 7.36 -14.91
C ASN A 106 3.76 5.96 -14.67
N GLY A 107 3.11 5.10 -13.89
CA GLY A 107 3.57 3.73 -13.68
C GLY A 107 4.71 3.62 -12.65
N ALA A 108 4.86 4.60 -11.79
CA ALA A 108 5.77 4.53 -10.66
C ALA A 108 5.24 3.54 -9.61
N SER A 109 6.16 2.94 -8.86
CA SER A 109 5.87 1.98 -7.80
C SER A 109 4.80 2.49 -6.84
N GLU A 110 3.87 1.62 -6.51
CA GLU A 110 2.88 1.87 -5.49
C GLU A 110 3.55 2.19 -4.16
N ARG A 111 3.10 3.25 -3.54
CA ARG A 111 3.60 3.69 -2.25
C ARG A 111 2.53 3.52 -1.19
N LEU A 112 2.85 2.92 -0.04
CA LEU A 112 1.93 2.93 1.09
C LEU A 112 1.59 4.36 1.44
N SER A 113 0.34 4.73 1.22
CA SER A 113 -0.20 6.02 1.60
C SER A 113 -0.52 6.04 3.10
N HIS A 114 -1.32 5.09 3.53
CA HIS A 114 -1.75 4.99 4.92
C HIS A 114 -2.35 3.62 5.22
N ARG A 115 -2.44 3.30 6.50
CA ARG A 115 -3.11 2.11 7.02
C ARG A 115 -4.33 2.50 7.83
N LYS A 116 -5.39 1.71 7.72
CA LYS A 116 -6.57 1.81 8.59
C LYS A 116 -6.96 0.43 9.11
N GLU A 117 -7.50 0.40 10.30
CA GLU A 117 -8.19 -0.75 10.86
C GLU A 117 -9.69 -0.51 10.75
N TYR A 118 -10.39 -1.42 10.07
CA TYR A 118 -11.83 -1.41 9.90
C TYR A 118 -12.46 -2.47 10.79
N THR A 119 -13.45 -2.08 11.56
CA THR A 119 -14.30 -3.01 12.31
C THR A 119 -15.66 -3.07 11.67
N LEU A 120 -16.08 -4.25 11.30
CA LEU A 120 -17.35 -4.54 10.65
C LEU A 120 -18.23 -5.39 11.56
N GLN A 121 -19.52 -5.15 11.54
CA GLN A 121 -20.52 -6.08 12.05
C GLN A 121 -21.17 -6.80 10.89
N CYS A 122 -20.97 -8.11 10.80
CA CYS A 122 -21.54 -8.94 9.75
C CYS A 122 -22.97 -9.36 10.11
N TYR A 123 -23.84 -9.44 9.11
CA TYR A 123 -25.17 -9.99 9.22
C TYR A 123 -25.52 -10.81 7.97
N ASP A 124 -26.62 -11.54 7.98
CA ASP A 124 -27.04 -12.30 6.81
C ASP A 124 -27.35 -11.36 5.65
N GLY A 125 -26.50 -11.40 4.62
CA GLY A 125 -26.60 -10.58 3.42
C GLY A 125 -25.71 -9.33 3.37
N GLY A 126 -24.89 -9.02 4.40
CA GLY A 126 -24.02 -7.86 4.36
C GLY A 126 -23.21 -7.57 5.62
N PHE A 127 -22.80 -6.31 5.73
CA PHE A 127 -22.07 -5.82 6.90
C PHE A 127 -22.38 -4.36 7.17
N TYR A 128 -22.19 -3.95 8.42
CA TYR A 128 -22.12 -2.54 8.81
C TYR A 128 -20.70 -2.17 9.20
N LEU A 129 -20.22 -1.04 8.71
CA LEU A 129 -18.95 -0.46 9.15
C LEU A 129 -19.15 0.23 10.51
N LEU A 130 -18.50 -0.27 11.54
CA LEU A 130 -18.60 0.29 12.89
C LEU A 130 -17.50 1.29 13.20
N SER A 131 -16.29 1.05 12.71
CA SER A 131 -15.18 1.99 12.88
C SER A 131 -14.17 1.88 11.74
N ALA A 132 -13.49 2.98 11.48
CA ALA A 132 -12.31 3.06 10.61
C ALA A 132 -11.27 3.93 11.32
N ASN A 133 -10.30 3.29 11.93
CA ASN A 133 -9.27 3.96 12.71
C ASN A 133 -7.98 4.03 11.90
N GLY A 134 -7.41 5.23 11.77
CA GLY A 134 -6.05 5.38 11.26
C GLY A 134 -5.10 4.70 12.24
N VAL A 135 -4.28 3.79 11.74
CA VAL A 135 -3.24 3.17 12.53
C VAL A 135 -1.98 4.00 12.32
N ASN A 136 -1.60 4.76 13.34
CA ASN A 136 -0.32 5.46 13.40
C ASN A 136 0.80 4.45 13.63
N THR A 137 0.99 3.53 12.72
CA THR A 137 2.23 2.78 12.67
C THR A 137 3.09 3.44 11.59
N PRO A 138 4.34 3.73 11.88
CA PRO A 138 5.33 3.97 10.85
C PRO A 138 5.63 2.63 10.18
N ASP A 139 4.61 2.01 9.58
CA ASP A 139 4.79 0.80 8.81
C ASP A 139 5.45 1.21 7.50
N ARG A 140 6.75 1.25 7.56
CA ARG A 140 7.59 1.43 6.39
C ARG A 140 7.53 0.11 5.63
N ILE A 141 6.65 0.03 4.64
CA ILE A 141 6.59 -1.16 3.80
C ILE A 141 7.96 -1.46 3.23
N GLY A 142 8.25 -2.73 3.19
CA GLY A 142 9.54 -3.17 2.72
C GLY A 142 10.67 -2.90 3.69
N GLU A 143 10.41 -2.89 5.00
CA GLU A 143 11.46 -2.82 6.01
C GLU A 143 11.87 -4.20 6.48
N ILE A 144 13.18 -4.47 6.41
CA ILE A 144 13.85 -5.60 7.05
C ILE A 144 15.12 -5.07 7.73
N GLY A 145 15.31 -5.40 8.99
CA GLY A 145 16.52 -5.01 9.72
C GLY A 145 16.73 -3.50 9.86
N GLY A 146 15.66 -2.71 9.83
CA GLY A 146 15.71 -1.26 9.95
C GLY A 146 16.01 -0.52 8.65
N ILE A 147 16.19 -1.25 7.54
CA ILE A 147 16.39 -0.71 6.19
C ILE A 147 15.11 -0.90 5.40
N CYS A 148 14.69 0.14 4.67
CA CYS A 148 13.44 0.15 3.93
C CYS A 148 13.67 0.36 2.44
N LEU A 149 12.72 -0.10 1.62
CA LEU A 149 12.67 0.31 0.21
C LEU A 149 12.69 1.84 0.09
N TRP A 150 13.39 2.36 -0.90
CA TRP A 150 13.56 3.78 -1.20
C TRP A 150 14.41 4.57 -0.21
N ASP A 151 14.95 3.96 0.85
CA ASP A 151 15.95 4.62 1.67
C ASP A 151 17.16 5.03 0.80
N ALA A 152 17.70 6.22 1.03
CA ALA A 152 18.95 6.62 0.41
C ALA A 152 20.10 5.89 1.11
N TRP A 153 20.72 4.93 0.42
CA TRP A 153 21.72 4.02 0.99
C TRP A 153 22.89 4.75 1.66
N ASP A 154 23.40 5.80 1.03
CA ASP A 154 24.50 6.62 1.54
C ASP A 154 24.09 7.55 2.68
N MET A 155 22.79 7.77 2.88
CA MET A 155 22.25 8.60 3.95
C MET A 155 21.81 7.79 5.18
N LEU A 156 21.83 6.47 5.08
CA LEU A 156 21.48 5.60 6.21
C LEU A 156 22.50 5.77 7.35
N PRO A 157 22.04 5.68 8.62
CA PRO A 157 22.95 5.66 9.77
C PRO A 157 24.00 4.56 9.62
N LYS A 158 25.25 4.87 9.94
CA LYS A 158 26.35 3.88 9.90
C LYS A 158 26.06 2.60 10.69
N THR A 159 25.31 2.69 11.77
CA THR A 159 24.87 1.53 12.57
C THR A 159 24.02 0.55 11.77
N LEU A 160 23.34 1.01 10.72
CA LEU A 160 22.56 0.14 9.82
C LEU A 160 23.39 -0.41 8.66
N THR A 161 24.39 0.32 8.19
CA THR A 161 25.20 -0.05 7.02
C THR A 161 26.55 -0.68 7.37
N GLU A 162 26.99 -0.60 8.65
CA GLU A 162 28.21 -1.22 9.11
C GLU A 162 28.17 -2.75 8.93
N GLY A 163 29.26 -3.31 8.43
CA GLY A 163 29.39 -4.75 8.19
C GLY A 163 28.82 -5.24 6.87
N PHE A 164 28.13 -4.40 6.08
CA PHE A 164 27.76 -4.79 4.74
C PHE A 164 28.99 -4.84 3.82
N THR A 165 29.05 -5.90 3.02
CA THR A 165 30.07 -6.08 1.99
C THR A 165 29.44 -5.86 0.62
N ASP A 166 30.13 -5.17 -0.27
CA ASP A 166 29.76 -5.06 -1.68
C ASP A 166 29.99 -6.43 -2.35
N LEU A 167 28.92 -7.05 -2.83
CA LEU A 167 28.93 -8.36 -3.47
C LEU A 167 28.94 -8.24 -5.00
N GLY A 168 29.00 -7.02 -5.51
CA GLY A 168 29.10 -6.74 -6.94
C GLY A 168 27.78 -6.45 -7.62
N VAL A 169 27.85 -6.32 -8.95
CA VAL A 169 26.69 -6.00 -9.79
C VAL A 169 25.89 -7.27 -10.05
N VAL A 170 24.61 -7.26 -9.71
CA VAL A 170 23.68 -8.38 -9.89
C VAL A 170 22.68 -8.16 -11.02
N GLY A 171 22.61 -6.97 -11.57
CA GLY A 171 21.71 -6.63 -12.66
C GLY A 171 21.94 -5.22 -13.18
N VAL A 172 21.21 -4.86 -14.22
CA VAL A 172 21.18 -3.51 -14.78
C VAL A 172 19.75 -3.03 -14.68
N SER A 173 19.58 -1.86 -14.07
CA SER A 173 18.31 -1.19 -14.05
C SER A 173 18.35 -0.05 -15.02
N ARG A 174 17.39 -0.03 -15.96
CA ARG A 174 17.38 0.96 -17.00
C ARG A 174 18.80 1.14 -17.56
N GLU A 175 18.98 1.36 -18.75
CA GLU A 175 20.25 1.35 -19.46
C GLU A 175 21.42 2.08 -18.78
N ASN A 176 21.16 2.84 -17.70
CA ASN A 176 22.10 3.73 -17.06
C ASN A 176 22.54 3.34 -15.64
N TYR A 177 21.89 2.33 -15.01
CA TYR A 177 22.18 1.99 -13.62
C TYR A 177 22.57 0.53 -13.47
N ASP A 178 23.69 0.28 -12.81
CA ASP A 178 24.05 -1.03 -12.29
C ASP A 178 23.36 -1.27 -10.95
N VAL A 179 22.75 -2.42 -10.76
CA VAL A 179 22.21 -2.81 -9.46
C VAL A 179 23.30 -3.55 -8.69
N VAL A 180 23.76 -2.91 -7.63
CA VAL A 180 24.79 -3.47 -6.74
C VAL A 180 24.12 -4.13 -5.55
N MET A 181 24.56 -5.34 -5.23
CA MET A 181 24.11 -6.07 -4.05
C MET A 181 25.09 -5.87 -2.89
N TYR A 182 24.54 -5.56 -1.73
CA TYR A 182 25.27 -5.53 -0.45
C TYR A 182 24.76 -6.63 0.45
N GLY A 183 25.63 -7.32 1.16
CA GLY A 183 25.27 -8.43 2.05
C GLY A 183 25.91 -8.34 3.43
N ARG A 184 25.14 -8.75 4.46
CA ARG A 184 25.59 -8.88 5.84
C ARG A 184 24.74 -9.94 6.56
N ASP A 185 25.38 -11.01 7.05
CA ASP A 185 24.78 -12.03 7.95
C ASP A 185 23.39 -12.54 7.48
N GLY A 186 23.23 -12.77 6.16
CA GLY A 186 21.98 -13.23 5.58
C GLY A 186 20.95 -12.13 5.31
N LEU A 187 21.31 -10.87 5.47
CA LEU A 187 20.55 -9.71 5.01
C LEU A 187 21.20 -9.13 3.76
N TYR A 188 20.41 -8.91 2.71
CA TYR A 188 20.88 -8.45 1.41
C TYR A 188 20.08 -7.22 0.94
N VAL A 189 20.79 -6.27 0.34
CA VAL A 189 20.20 -5.00 -0.11
C VAL A 189 20.66 -4.73 -1.56
N HIS A 190 19.73 -4.37 -2.41
CA HIS A 190 19.98 -3.96 -3.78
C HIS A 190 19.90 -2.45 -3.91
N VAL A 191 20.91 -1.86 -4.52
CA VAL A 191 21.04 -0.41 -4.69
C VAL A 191 21.46 -0.09 -6.12
N PRO A 192 20.67 0.66 -6.90
CA PRO A 192 21.07 1.14 -8.22
C PRO A 192 22.20 2.16 -8.08
N ARG A 193 23.22 2.01 -8.90
CA ARG A 193 24.32 2.98 -9.05
C ARG A 193 24.40 3.44 -10.48
N LEU A 194 24.45 4.76 -10.66
CA LEU A 194 24.65 5.33 -11.98
C LEU A 194 25.98 4.85 -12.57
N GLN A 195 25.94 4.31 -13.78
CA GLN A 195 27.13 3.89 -14.51
C GLN A 195 28.03 5.09 -14.84
N GLU A 196 29.32 4.88 -14.85
CA GLU A 196 30.29 5.92 -15.16
C GLU A 196 30.02 6.53 -16.55
N GLY A 197 29.95 7.85 -16.62
CA GLY A 197 29.73 8.59 -17.86
C GLY A 197 28.28 8.58 -18.37
N LYS A 198 27.33 8.03 -17.63
CA LYS A 198 25.90 8.11 -17.97
C LYS A 198 25.23 9.27 -17.27
N GLU A 199 24.15 9.78 -17.88
CA GLU A 199 23.33 10.82 -17.29
C GLU A 199 22.29 10.22 -16.31
N ASP A 200 22.08 10.89 -15.18
CA ASP A 200 21.00 10.58 -14.24
C ASP A 200 19.66 11.05 -14.85
N THR A 201 19.07 10.22 -15.70
CA THR A 201 17.79 10.50 -16.34
C THR A 201 16.61 10.33 -15.41
N GLU A 202 16.83 9.62 -14.31
CA GLU A 202 15.81 9.23 -13.34
C GLU A 202 16.09 9.89 -11.99
N ARG A 203 15.71 11.12 -11.88
CA ARG A 203 15.96 11.96 -10.69
C ARG A 203 15.65 11.22 -9.39
N GLY A 204 16.70 10.81 -8.68
CA GLY A 204 16.62 10.20 -7.38
C GLY A 204 16.52 8.68 -7.33
N LEU A 205 16.67 7.95 -8.46
CA LEU A 205 16.77 6.49 -8.47
C LEU A 205 18.14 6.03 -7.96
N GLY A 206 19.18 6.68 -8.41
CA GLY A 206 20.54 6.38 -7.98
C GLY A 206 20.67 6.38 -6.46
N ASN A 207 21.29 5.34 -5.92
CA ASN A 207 21.57 5.21 -4.50
C ASN A 207 20.33 4.97 -3.58
N ARG A 208 19.18 4.59 -4.15
CA ARG A 208 17.97 4.21 -3.40
C ARG A 208 17.89 2.69 -3.26
N VAL A 209 17.53 2.23 -2.07
CA VAL A 209 17.26 0.79 -1.85
C VAL A 209 16.09 0.37 -2.72
N CYS A 210 16.35 -0.52 -3.67
CA CYS A 210 15.35 -1.03 -4.61
C CYS A 210 14.93 -2.48 -4.35
N GLY A 211 15.69 -3.17 -3.54
CA GLY A 211 15.38 -4.52 -3.09
C GLY A 211 16.04 -4.78 -1.75
N ILE A 212 15.35 -5.54 -0.92
CA ILE A 212 15.87 -6.02 0.36
C ILE A 212 15.31 -7.39 0.63
N TYR A 213 16.15 -8.34 1.00
CA TYR A 213 15.70 -9.66 1.41
C TYR A 213 16.59 -10.26 2.49
N THR A 214 16.04 -11.23 3.19
CA THR A 214 16.78 -11.98 4.22
C THR A 214 16.59 -13.48 4.09
N THR A 215 17.66 -14.21 4.41
CA THR A 215 17.67 -15.67 4.62
C THR A 215 17.91 -16.02 6.10
N SER A 216 18.05 -15.00 6.96
CA SER A 216 18.31 -15.16 8.40
C SER A 216 17.06 -14.88 9.24
N PRO A 217 16.78 -15.67 10.27
CA PRO A 217 15.71 -15.40 11.23
C PRO A 217 15.97 -14.16 12.10
N ASP A 218 17.20 -13.65 12.12
CA ASP A 218 17.59 -12.50 12.95
C ASP A 218 17.04 -11.17 12.43
N TYR A 219 16.62 -11.14 11.15
CA TYR A 219 16.07 -9.95 10.50
C TYR A 219 14.59 -10.14 10.21
N PRO A 220 13.70 -9.90 11.18
CA PRO A 220 12.27 -9.93 10.92
C PRO A 220 11.85 -8.76 10.03
N THR A 221 10.77 -8.97 9.29
CA THR A 221 10.05 -7.83 8.70
C THR A 221 9.44 -6.97 9.81
N GLN A 222 9.06 -5.76 9.49
CA GLN A 222 8.38 -4.88 10.43
C GLN A 222 7.08 -5.50 11.00
N ARG A 223 6.39 -6.36 10.25
CA ARG A 223 5.21 -7.10 10.73
C ARG A 223 5.57 -8.32 11.57
N GLY A 224 6.85 -8.58 11.76
CA GLY A 224 7.36 -9.66 12.60
C GLY A 224 7.44 -11.03 11.90
N LEU A 225 7.29 -11.09 10.56
CA LEU A 225 7.55 -12.32 9.81
C LEU A 225 9.04 -12.61 9.81
N ARG A 226 9.39 -13.89 10.00
CA ARG A 226 10.78 -14.36 10.07
C ARG A 226 11.02 -15.53 9.13
N VAL A 227 12.23 -15.68 8.68
CA VAL A 227 12.71 -16.96 8.15
C VAL A 227 12.57 -18.01 9.25
N GLY A 228 12.05 -19.19 8.90
CA GLY A 228 11.68 -20.25 9.84
C GLY A 228 10.22 -20.26 10.29
N ASP A 229 9.46 -19.19 10.02
CA ASP A 229 8.03 -19.18 10.28
C ASP A 229 7.27 -20.09 9.29
N PRO A 230 6.12 -20.63 9.69
CA PRO A 230 5.24 -21.34 8.75
C PRO A 230 4.65 -20.39 7.71
N GLU A 231 4.43 -20.89 6.50
CA GLU A 231 3.82 -20.12 5.40
C GLU A 231 2.49 -19.47 5.79
N SER A 232 1.68 -20.15 6.62
CA SER A 232 0.43 -19.61 7.15
C SER A 232 0.61 -18.27 7.90
N ARG A 233 1.79 -18.07 8.48
CA ARG A 233 2.11 -16.81 9.15
C ARG A 233 2.32 -15.66 8.16
N ALA A 234 2.89 -15.92 6.99
CA ALA A 234 2.99 -14.93 5.93
C ALA A 234 1.61 -14.53 5.42
N ILE A 235 0.73 -15.52 5.21
CA ILE A 235 -0.65 -15.29 4.79
C ILE A 235 -1.41 -14.45 5.84
N GLU A 236 -1.24 -14.78 7.13
CA GLU A 236 -1.85 -14.00 8.23
C GLU A 236 -1.41 -12.53 8.22
N LEU A 237 -0.11 -12.29 8.00
CA LEU A 237 0.49 -10.96 8.10
C LEU A 237 0.36 -10.12 6.82
N TYR A 238 0.34 -10.78 5.66
CA TYR A 238 0.41 -10.10 4.35
C TYR A 238 -0.75 -10.41 3.41
N GLY A 239 -1.68 -11.30 3.77
CA GLY A 239 -2.83 -11.69 2.96
C GLY A 239 -2.57 -12.92 2.08
N GLU A 240 -3.67 -13.56 1.63
CA GLU A 240 -3.62 -14.75 0.75
C GLU A 240 -3.19 -14.40 -0.67
N ASP A 241 -3.70 -13.31 -1.17
CA ASP A 241 -3.29 -12.79 -2.46
C ASP A 241 -1.94 -12.12 -2.26
N ARG A 242 -0.89 -12.71 -2.75
CA ARG A 242 0.46 -12.15 -2.81
C ARG A 242 0.46 -10.90 -3.72
N LEU A 243 -0.50 -10.01 -3.49
CA LEU A 243 -0.87 -8.85 -4.31
C LEU A 243 0.20 -7.77 -4.37
N TRP A 244 1.34 -8.10 -3.80
CA TRP A 244 2.42 -7.16 -3.80
C TRP A 244 3.42 -7.56 -4.84
N ASP A 245 3.39 -6.84 -5.87
CA ASP A 245 4.48 -6.80 -6.79
C ASP A 245 5.82 -6.51 -6.08
N THR A 246 5.78 -6.15 -4.80
CA THR A 246 6.93 -5.78 -4.00
C THR A 246 7.29 -6.78 -2.90
N PHE A 247 6.37 -7.63 -2.44
CA PHE A 247 6.63 -8.61 -1.39
C PHE A 247 6.69 -10.03 -1.93
N GLY A 248 7.69 -10.78 -1.51
CA GLY A 248 7.81 -12.20 -1.82
C GLY A 248 8.46 -12.99 -0.71
N TYR A 249 8.18 -14.28 -0.68
CA TYR A 249 8.90 -15.22 0.15
C TYR A 249 9.10 -16.53 -0.61
N GLU A 250 10.14 -17.27 -0.21
CA GLU A 250 10.33 -18.66 -0.59
C GLU A 250 10.05 -19.55 0.61
N GLN A 251 9.59 -20.75 0.33
CA GLN A 251 9.32 -21.73 1.36
C GLN A 251 9.79 -23.12 0.91
N GLN A 252 10.18 -23.94 1.88
CA GLN A 252 10.45 -25.35 1.72
C GLN A 252 9.67 -26.10 2.79
N ASP A 253 8.88 -27.10 2.35
CA ASP A 253 8.04 -27.91 3.24
C ASP A 253 7.10 -27.10 4.15
N GLY A 254 6.57 -25.98 3.63
CA GLY A 254 5.67 -25.08 4.36
C GLY A 254 6.37 -24.16 5.37
N VAL A 255 7.71 -24.12 5.37
CA VAL A 255 8.53 -23.25 6.21
C VAL A 255 9.21 -22.20 5.34
N ILE A 256 9.15 -20.94 5.75
CA ILE A 256 9.74 -19.83 5.03
C ILE A 256 11.27 -19.90 5.12
N THR A 257 11.93 -19.85 3.98
CA THR A 257 13.40 -19.89 3.86
C THR A 257 14.00 -18.56 3.42
N ARG A 258 13.21 -17.70 2.77
CA ARG A 258 13.61 -16.34 2.38
C ARG A 258 12.41 -15.42 2.40
N ILE A 259 12.63 -14.15 2.74
CA ILE A 259 11.64 -13.09 2.73
C ILE A 259 12.25 -11.88 2.04
N GLY A 260 11.53 -11.23 1.14
CA GLY A 260 12.04 -10.04 0.46
C GLY A 260 11.00 -9.04 0.06
N PHE A 261 11.47 -7.81 -0.13
CA PHE A 261 10.72 -6.72 -0.72
C PHE A 261 11.52 -6.17 -1.89
N PHE A 262 10.85 -5.90 -3.00
CA PHE A 262 11.47 -5.42 -4.23
C PHE A 262 10.61 -4.34 -4.84
N THR A 263 11.21 -3.30 -5.37
CA THR A 263 10.49 -2.34 -6.19
C THR A 263 10.42 -2.88 -7.60
N TYR A 264 9.26 -2.77 -8.26
CA TYR A 264 9.17 -3.01 -9.68
C TYR A 264 9.87 -1.88 -10.42
N TYR A 265 10.92 -2.24 -11.10
CA TYR A 265 11.48 -1.37 -12.12
C TYR A 265 10.62 -1.38 -13.40
N ASP A 266 9.66 -2.28 -13.49
CA ASP A 266 8.70 -2.41 -14.57
C ASP A 266 7.77 -1.20 -14.72
N ALA A 267 7.43 -0.55 -13.64
CA ALA A 267 6.67 0.70 -13.66
C ALA A 267 7.30 1.77 -14.56
N TRP A 268 8.48 1.51 -15.06
CA TRP A 268 9.26 2.41 -15.86
C TRP A 268 9.48 1.91 -17.30
N GLY A 269 8.81 0.84 -17.72
CA GLY A 269 8.82 0.37 -19.10
C GLY A 269 9.98 -0.55 -19.49
N THR A 270 10.53 -1.27 -18.55
CA THR A 270 11.47 -2.37 -18.83
C THR A 270 10.95 -3.65 -18.17
N ASP A 271 10.92 -4.75 -18.93
CA ASP A 271 10.46 -6.08 -18.49
C ASP A 271 11.39 -6.76 -17.45
N ALA A 272 12.21 -6.00 -16.76
CA ALA A 272 13.17 -6.51 -15.80
C ALA A 272 12.61 -6.48 -14.39
N VAL A 273 11.80 -7.48 -14.04
CA VAL A 273 11.65 -7.88 -12.65
C VAL A 273 13.06 -8.20 -12.13
N ILE A 274 13.56 -7.44 -11.15
CA ILE A 274 14.72 -7.90 -10.39
C ILE A 274 14.19 -9.03 -9.51
N ALA A 275 14.11 -10.22 -10.10
CA ALA A 275 13.92 -11.42 -9.31
C ALA A 275 15.05 -11.45 -8.27
N PRO A 276 14.79 -11.89 -7.04
CA PRO A 276 15.87 -12.20 -6.12
C PRO A 276 16.89 -13.04 -6.89
N PRO A 277 18.20 -12.78 -6.75
CA PRO A 277 19.19 -13.52 -7.46
C PRO A 277 18.93 -15.02 -7.26
N PRO A 278 19.04 -15.85 -8.31
CA PRO A 278 18.89 -17.27 -8.16
C PRO A 278 19.80 -17.74 -7.03
N VAL A 279 19.37 -18.76 -6.32
CA VAL A 279 20.04 -19.31 -5.10
C VAL A 279 21.54 -19.57 -5.30
N ASP A 280 21.98 -19.73 -6.55
CA ASP A 280 23.35 -20.01 -6.97
C ASP A 280 24.35 -18.85 -6.76
N TYR A 281 23.87 -17.66 -6.38
CA TYR A 281 24.73 -16.51 -6.07
C TYR A 281 25.07 -16.35 -4.57
N LEU A 282 24.58 -17.25 -3.74
CA LEU A 282 25.07 -17.29 -2.36
C LEU A 282 26.48 -17.88 -2.38
N PRO A 283 27.50 -17.17 -1.85
CA PRO A 283 28.83 -17.78 -1.72
C PRO A 283 28.67 -19.08 -0.93
N GLU A 284 29.14 -20.17 -1.50
CA GLU A 284 29.27 -21.43 -0.77
C GLU A 284 30.12 -21.17 0.47
N ASN A 285 29.56 -21.38 1.67
CA ASN A 285 30.25 -21.27 2.95
C ASN A 285 31.33 -22.34 3.08
#